data_e723ccade310744e54c4465bfb81e0e4
#
_entry.id   e723ccade310744e54c4465bfb81e0e4
#
_cell.length_a   1.000
_cell.length_b   1.000
_cell.length_c   1.000
_cell.angle_alpha   90.00
_cell.angle_beta   90.00
_cell.angle_gamma   90.00
#
_symmetry.space_group_name_H-M   'P 1'
#
loop_
_entity.id
_entity.type
_entity.pdbx_description
1 polymer ?
#
loop_
_entity_poly.entity_id
_entity_poly.type
_entity_poly.pdbx_seq_one_letter_code
_entity_poly.pdbx_strand_id
1 'polypeptide(L)'
;MFRRPKGTRDFLPEDMKFRRHIEKTIRKVFESYSYEEILTPTFEYFDLIAEKSGEEIRRSVYVFEDKGGRTLALRPEMTAPIARVIANELRSRPKPLRLYYITNVFRYEEPQRGRWREFWHAGVELVGSSRVESDVEVISLGCEVLETLGFKYYVKLGDVSEIRNVLSEIGVTDEKEQNLILSMIDRGGDYSSYLESKGFDPRALNELFSTREVNTEKIRQVLNLMEDKFSDRVIVDLKLSRGLDYYTGLVFEFYVEGLDVAVGGGGRYDK
;
A
#
# COMPACT_ATOMS: atom_id res chain seq x y z
N MET A 1 -3.22 -27.53 -28.35
CA MET A 1 -2.71 -27.49 -26.96
C MET A 1 -3.21 -26.23 -26.32
N PHE A 2 -3.93 -26.33 -25.20
CA PHE A 2 -4.41 -25.15 -24.46
C PHE A 2 -3.26 -24.51 -23.68
N ARG A 3 -3.22 -23.17 -23.63
CA ARG A 3 -2.19 -22.39 -22.92
C ARG A 3 -2.85 -21.61 -21.79
N ARG A 4 -2.11 -21.40 -20.71
CA ARG A 4 -2.55 -20.51 -19.63
C ARG A 4 -2.55 -19.03 -20.09
N PRO A 5 -3.39 -18.16 -19.49
CA PRO A 5 -3.37 -16.73 -19.79
C PRO A 5 -2.01 -16.08 -19.48
N LYS A 6 -1.62 -15.07 -20.28
CA LYS A 6 -0.37 -14.31 -20.07
C LYS A 6 -0.40 -13.65 -18.66
N GLY A 7 0.69 -13.77 -17.94
CA GLY A 7 0.83 -13.17 -16.60
C GLY A 7 0.17 -13.95 -15.46
N THR A 8 -0.28 -15.18 -15.72
CA THR A 8 -0.75 -16.11 -14.68
C THR A 8 0.20 -17.29 -14.54
N ARG A 9 0.10 -18.05 -13.44
CA ARG A 9 0.88 -19.26 -13.22
C ARG A 9 0.04 -20.37 -12.59
N ASP A 10 0.36 -21.60 -12.94
CA ASP A 10 -0.14 -22.76 -12.22
C ASP A 10 0.73 -23.01 -10.99
N PHE A 11 0.11 -23.41 -9.89
CA PHE A 11 0.79 -23.86 -8.68
C PHE A 11 0.69 -25.38 -8.61
N LEU A 12 1.78 -26.06 -8.83
CA LEU A 12 1.84 -27.52 -8.73
C LEU A 12 1.82 -27.97 -7.26
N PRO A 13 1.61 -29.27 -6.97
CA PRO A 13 1.52 -29.76 -5.58
C PRO A 13 2.68 -29.33 -4.68
N GLU A 14 3.91 -29.29 -5.20
CA GLU A 14 5.09 -28.87 -4.44
C GLU A 14 5.06 -27.35 -4.16
N ASP A 15 4.70 -26.54 -5.16
CA ASP A 15 4.49 -25.09 -4.98
C ASP A 15 3.44 -24.83 -3.91
N MET A 16 2.35 -25.63 -3.92
CA MET A 16 1.26 -25.49 -2.95
C MET A 16 1.67 -25.86 -1.53
N LYS A 17 2.57 -26.83 -1.34
CA LYS A 17 3.12 -27.13 0.00
C LYS A 17 3.89 -25.93 0.55
N PHE A 18 4.77 -25.37 -0.26
CA PHE A 18 5.56 -24.19 0.13
C PHE A 18 4.67 -22.98 0.41
N ARG A 19 3.73 -22.69 -0.48
CA ARG A 19 2.78 -21.61 -0.31
C ARG A 19 1.95 -21.74 0.98
N ARG A 20 1.40 -22.92 1.26
CA ARG A 20 0.65 -23.18 2.50
C ARG A 20 1.50 -22.97 3.75
N HIS A 21 2.78 -23.27 3.69
CA HIS A 21 3.70 -23.00 4.80
C HIS A 21 3.81 -21.49 5.04
N ILE A 22 4.01 -20.69 3.98
CA ILE A 22 4.04 -19.22 4.06
C ILE A 22 2.71 -18.67 4.60
N GLU A 23 1.58 -19.07 4.02
CA GLU A 23 0.25 -18.63 4.47
C GLU A 23 0.01 -18.94 5.95
N LYS A 24 0.36 -20.14 6.40
CA LYS A 24 0.23 -20.54 7.81
C LYS A 24 1.11 -19.70 8.74
N THR A 25 2.30 -19.36 8.31
CA THR A 25 3.22 -18.51 9.07
C THR A 25 2.68 -17.10 9.19
N ILE A 26 2.27 -16.48 8.08
CA ILE A 26 1.68 -15.14 8.04
C ILE A 26 0.42 -15.08 8.94
N ARG A 27 -0.48 -16.05 8.78
CA ARG A 27 -1.71 -16.15 9.57
C ARG A 27 -1.43 -16.15 11.07
N LYS A 28 -0.46 -16.95 11.52
CA LYS A 28 -0.08 -17.01 12.93
C LYS A 28 0.40 -15.66 13.47
N VAL A 29 1.20 -14.93 12.67
CA VAL A 29 1.65 -13.59 13.07
C VAL A 29 0.46 -12.64 13.16
N PHE A 30 -0.41 -12.60 12.15
CA PHE A 30 -1.59 -11.72 12.15
C PHE A 30 -2.51 -12.01 13.35
N GLU A 31 -2.80 -13.28 13.61
CA GLU A 31 -3.64 -13.70 14.74
C GLU A 31 -3.00 -13.40 16.10
N SER A 32 -1.66 -13.42 16.22
CA SER A 32 -0.96 -13.04 17.47
C SER A 32 -1.12 -11.56 17.82
N TYR A 33 -1.37 -10.71 16.81
CA TYR A 33 -1.73 -9.29 17.00
C TYR A 33 -3.25 -9.08 17.12
N SER A 34 -4.02 -10.16 17.28
CA SER A 34 -5.48 -10.12 17.40
C SER A 34 -6.22 -9.61 16.16
N TYR A 35 -5.66 -9.82 14.98
CA TYR A 35 -6.39 -9.56 13.72
C TYR A 35 -7.33 -10.72 13.40
N GLU A 36 -8.54 -10.40 12.96
CA GLU A 36 -9.59 -11.34 12.53
C GLU A 36 -9.59 -11.46 11.00
N GLU A 37 -9.74 -12.69 10.49
CA GLU A 37 -9.78 -12.93 9.05
C GLU A 37 -11.05 -12.39 8.41
N ILE A 38 -10.89 -11.73 7.26
CA ILE A 38 -12.00 -11.27 6.41
C ILE A 38 -11.77 -11.70 4.96
N LEU A 39 -12.84 -12.05 4.27
CA LEU A 39 -12.84 -12.33 2.85
C LEU A 39 -14.00 -11.59 2.17
N THR A 40 -13.68 -10.85 1.11
CA THR A 40 -14.67 -10.18 0.24
C THR A 40 -14.82 -10.93 -1.09
N PRO A 41 -15.85 -10.66 -1.88
CA PRO A 41 -15.99 -11.23 -3.22
C PRO A 41 -14.76 -10.97 -4.11
N THR A 42 -14.51 -11.87 -5.05
CA THR A 42 -13.39 -11.73 -6.01
C THR A 42 -13.61 -10.59 -7.01
N PHE A 43 -14.83 -10.21 -7.25
CA PHE A 43 -15.22 -9.09 -8.09
C PHE A 43 -16.12 -8.12 -7.31
N GLU A 44 -16.00 -6.85 -7.64
CA GLU A 44 -16.75 -5.74 -7.04
C GLU A 44 -17.38 -4.89 -8.15
N TYR A 45 -18.28 -3.98 -7.79
CA TYR A 45 -18.70 -2.94 -8.74
C TYR A 45 -17.50 -2.07 -9.11
N PHE A 46 -17.35 -1.77 -10.40
CA PHE A 46 -16.25 -0.94 -10.89
C PHE A 46 -16.19 0.42 -10.21
N ASP A 47 -17.32 1.04 -9.91
CA ASP A 47 -17.40 2.35 -9.28
C ASP A 47 -16.71 2.36 -7.91
N LEU A 48 -16.84 1.29 -7.11
CA LEU A 48 -16.15 1.17 -5.83
C LEU A 48 -14.62 1.24 -6.00
N ILE A 49 -14.12 0.52 -7.00
CA ILE A 49 -12.68 0.49 -7.28
C ILE A 49 -12.20 1.80 -7.90
N ALA A 50 -13.01 2.41 -8.77
CA ALA A 50 -12.65 3.63 -9.50
C ALA A 50 -12.65 4.90 -8.64
N GLU A 51 -13.45 4.94 -7.55
CA GLU A 51 -13.68 6.17 -6.78
C GLU A 51 -12.42 6.69 -6.09
N LYS A 52 -11.61 5.82 -5.50
CA LYS A 52 -10.42 6.16 -4.72
C LYS A 52 -9.12 5.57 -5.26
N SER A 53 -9.20 4.76 -6.31
CA SER A 53 -8.00 4.23 -6.95
C SER A 53 -7.37 5.28 -7.86
N GLY A 54 -6.06 5.48 -7.75
CA GLY A 54 -5.30 6.33 -8.67
C GLY A 54 -5.44 5.88 -10.13
N GLU A 55 -5.11 6.76 -11.04
CA GLU A 55 -5.16 6.52 -12.49
C GLU A 55 -4.43 5.21 -12.91
N GLU A 56 -3.36 4.85 -12.21
CA GLU A 56 -2.60 3.64 -12.47
C GLU A 56 -3.41 2.36 -12.19
N ILE A 57 -4.11 2.30 -11.06
CA ILE A 57 -4.97 1.17 -10.74
C ILE A 57 -6.15 1.13 -11.71
N ARG A 58 -6.78 2.27 -12.02
CA ARG A 58 -7.88 2.32 -13.00
C ARG A 58 -7.49 1.73 -14.35
N ARG A 59 -6.25 1.95 -14.81
CA ARG A 59 -5.73 1.40 -16.08
C ARG A 59 -5.38 -0.08 -16.00
N SER A 60 -5.09 -0.59 -14.79
CA SER A 60 -4.68 -1.97 -14.56
C SER A 60 -5.82 -2.89 -14.09
N VAL A 61 -7.05 -2.40 -13.96
CA VAL A 61 -8.20 -3.19 -13.52
C VAL A 61 -8.75 -4.04 -14.66
N TYR A 62 -9.08 -5.30 -14.36
CA TYR A 62 -9.89 -6.15 -15.24
C TYR A 62 -11.36 -5.80 -15.07
N VAL A 63 -11.95 -5.20 -16.09
CA VAL A 63 -13.35 -4.78 -16.10
C VAL A 63 -14.14 -5.67 -17.05
N PHE A 64 -15.37 -6.04 -16.65
CA PHE A 64 -16.30 -6.83 -17.45
C PHE A 64 -17.75 -6.48 -17.12
N GLU A 65 -18.65 -6.82 -18.01
CA GLU A 65 -20.07 -6.66 -17.81
C GLU A 65 -20.70 -8.00 -17.44
N ASP A 66 -21.59 -8.03 -16.45
CA ASP A 66 -22.35 -9.21 -16.14
C ASP A 66 -23.58 -9.33 -17.07
N LYS A 67 -24.32 -10.46 -17.01
CA LYS A 67 -25.52 -10.68 -17.82
C LYS A 67 -26.66 -9.71 -17.53
N GLY A 68 -26.59 -8.95 -16.44
CA GLY A 68 -27.56 -7.92 -16.08
C GLY A 68 -27.16 -6.51 -16.51
N GLY A 69 -26.06 -6.35 -17.28
CA GLY A 69 -25.56 -5.06 -17.76
C GLY A 69 -24.84 -4.26 -16.68
N ARG A 70 -24.37 -4.90 -15.60
CA ARG A 70 -23.66 -4.20 -14.53
C ARG A 70 -22.15 -4.27 -14.76
N THR A 71 -21.47 -3.14 -14.66
CA THR A 71 -20.01 -3.06 -14.80
C THR A 71 -19.32 -3.52 -13.52
N LEU A 72 -18.59 -4.62 -13.61
CA LEU A 72 -17.85 -5.25 -12.53
C LEU A 72 -16.35 -5.22 -12.80
N ALA A 73 -15.57 -5.38 -11.75
CA ALA A 73 -14.11 -5.45 -11.84
C ALA A 73 -13.57 -6.58 -10.96
N LEU A 74 -12.55 -7.28 -11.42
CA LEU A 74 -11.76 -8.13 -10.52
C LEU A 74 -10.99 -7.22 -9.56
N ARG A 75 -11.03 -7.56 -8.25
CA ARG A 75 -10.38 -6.75 -7.21
C ARG A 75 -8.87 -6.61 -7.44
N PRO A 76 -8.33 -5.39 -7.62
CA PRO A 76 -6.89 -5.16 -7.80
C PRO A 76 -6.13 -5.06 -6.46
N GLU A 77 -6.88 -4.90 -5.37
CA GLU A 77 -6.42 -4.75 -3.99
C GLU A 77 -7.59 -5.06 -3.03
N MET A 78 -7.36 -4.98 -1.72
CA MET A 78 -8.37 -5.37 -0.73
C MET A 78 -8.89 -4.22 0.14
N THR A 79 -8.21 -3.08 0.17
CA THR A 79 -8.57 -1.94 1.04
C THR A 79 -9.96 -1.39 0.71
N ALA A 80 -10.27 -1.10 -0.56
CA ALA A 80 -11.58 -0.61 -0.97
C ALA A 80 -12.72 -1.62 -0.70
N PRO A 81 -12.60 -2.92 -1.05
CA PRO A 81 -13.57 -3.93 -0.66
C PRO A 81 -13.81 -4.04 0.85
N ILE A 82 -12.73 -4.00 1.66
CA ILE A 82 -12.84 -4.07 3.12
C ILE A 82 -13.49 -2.81 3.68
N ALA A 83 -13.12 -1.62 3.18
CA ALA A 83 -13.75 -0.36 3.56
C ALA A 83 -15.27 -0.40 3.33
N ARG A 84 -15.73 -0.96 2.19
CA ARG A 84 -17.16 -1.19 1.91
C ARG A 84 -17.81 -2.09 2.97
N VAL A 85 -17.16 -3.20 3.33
CA VAL A 85 -17.71 -4.10 4.38
C VAL A 85 -17.77 -3.38 5.72
N ILE A 86 -16.75 -2.61 6.08
CA ILE A 86 -16.73 -1.85 7.34
C ILE A 86 -17.88 -0.83 7.37
N ALA A 87 -18.07 -0.11 6.28
CA ALA A 87 -19.14 0.90 6.19
C ALA A 87 -20.56 0.29 6.28
N ASN A 88 -20.77 -0.89 5.72
CA ASN A 88 -22.08 -1.53 5.63
C ASN A 88 -22.34 -2.49 6.81
N GLU A 89 -21.42 -3.40 7.10
CA GLU A 89 -21.65 -4.55 7.99
C GLU A 89 -20.99 -4.38 9.37
N LEU A 90 -19.85 -3.67 9.45
CA LEU A 90 -19.06 -3.57 10.68
C LEU A 90 -19.09 -2.17 11.30
N ARG A 91 -19.96 -1.29 10.82
CA ARG A 91 -20.06 0.11 11.28
C ARG A 91 -20.29 0.22 12.79
N SER A 92 -21.11 -0.66 13.36
CA SER A 92 -21.49 -0.67 14.78
C SER A 92 -20.50 -1.40 15.68
N ARG A 93 -19.50 -2.12 15.11
CA ARG A 93 -18.48 -2.81 15.93
C ARG A 93 -17.59 -1.81 16.65
N PRO A 94 -17.17 -2.12 17.91
CA PRO A 94 -16.19 -1.31 18.62
C PRO A 94 -14.89 -1.14 17.82
N LYS A 95 -14.29 0.06 17.91
CA LYS A 95 -13.02 0.40 17.26
C LYS A 95 -11.89 0.32 18.28
N PRO A 96 -10.63 0.05 17.87
CA PRO A 96 -10.22 -0.19 16.49
C PRO A 96 -10.59 -1.58 15.98
N LEU A 97 -10.89 -1.69 14.68
CA LEU A 97 -11.03 -2.98 13.99
C LEU A 97 -9.67 -3.43 13.51
N ARG A 98 -9.34 -4.69 13.76
CA ARG A 98 -8.15 -5.37 13.25
C ARG A 98 -8.58 -6.50 12.33
N LEU A 99 -8.42 -6.31 11.03
CA LEU A 99 -8.84 -7.27 10.01
C LEU A 99 -7.64 -7.70 9.18
N TYR A 100 -7.57 -8.98 8.81
CA TYR A 100 -6.55 -9.46 7.89
C TYR A 100 -7.16 -10.29 6.77
N TYR A 101 -6.42 -10.39 5.68
CA TYR A 101 -6.78 -11.23 4.53
C TYR A 101 -5.57 -11.92 3.94
N ILE A 102 -5.79 -13.11 3.35
CA ILE A 102 -4.82 -13.82 2.51
C ILE A 102 -5.58 -14.31 1.29
N THR A 103 -5.43 -13.63 0.15
CA THR A 103 -6.25 -13.93 -1.03
C THR A 103 -5.57 -13.47 -2.32
N ASN A 104 -6.07 -13.92 -3.47
CA ASN A 104 -5.61 -13.46 -4.76
C ASN A 104 -6.21 -12.09 -5.12
N VAL A 105 -5.43 -11.31 -5.87
CA VAL A 105 -5.82 -10.03 -6.49
C VAL A 105 -5.35 -10.02 -7.94
N PHE A 106 -5.90 -9.10 -8.75
CA PHE A 106 -5.76 -9.13 -10.20
C PHE A 106 -5.39 -7.74 -10.73
N ARG A 107 -4.25 -7.63 -11.43
CA ARG A 107 -3.84 -6.37 -12.07
C ARG A 107 -3.37 -6.62 -13.48
N TYR A 108 -3.89 -5.88 -14.45
CA TYR A 108 -3.45 -5.94 -15.84
C TYR A 108 -2.14 -5.19 -16.02
N GLU A 109 -1.07 -5.77 -15.53
CA GLU A 109 0.30 -5.25 -15.66
C GLU A 109 1.07 -6.02 -16.74
N GLU A 110 2.16 -5.39 -17.25
CA GLU A 110 3.10 -6.14 -18.06
C GLU A 110 3.88 -7.11 -17.16
N PRO A 111 3.79 -8.44 -17.47
CA PRO A 111 4.45 -9.45 -16.65
C PRO A 111 5.96 -9.29 -16.68
N GLN A 112 6.56 -9.19 -15.51
CA GLN A 112 8.01 -9.17 -15.31
C GLN A 112 8.35 -9.94 -14.03
N ARG A 113 9.64 -10.08 -13.72
CA ARG A 113 10.07 -10.77 -12.50
C ARG A 113 9.42 -10.13 -11.27
N GLY A 114 8.67 -10.93 -10.50
CA GLY A 114 7.96 -10.47 -9.30
C GLY A 114 6.61 -9.78 -9.55
N ARG A 115 6.20 -9.54 -10.82
CA ARG A 115 4.89 -8.94 -11.14
C ARG A 115 4.07 -9.89 -12.00
N TRP A 116 2.93 -10.31 -11.47
CA TRP A 116 1.96 -11.20 -12.10
C TRP A 116 0.62 -10.48 -12.27
N ARG A 117 -0.19 -10.94 -13.20
CA ARG A 117 -1.57 -10.44 -13.39
C ARG A 117 -2.56 -11.02 -12.40
N GLU A 118 -2.27 -12.21 -11.88
CA GLU A 118 -2.91 -12.81 -10.73
C GLU A 118 -1.83 -13.14 -9.72
N PHE A 119 -1.95 -12.63 -8.50
CA PHE A 119 -0.98 -12.88 -7.43
C PHE A 119 -1.68 -12.91 -6.07
N TRP A 120 -1.01 -13.50 -5.08
CA TRP A 120 -1.53 -13.60 -3.73
C TRP A 120 -1.06 -12.40 -2.92
N HIS A 121 -2.02 -11.85 -2.20
CA HIS A 121 -1.85 -10.70 -1.34
C HIS A 121 -2.22 -11.09 0.09
N ALA A 122 -1.30 -10.90 1.05
CA ALA A 122 -1.56 -10.97 2.47
C ALA A 122 -1.47 -9.55 3.02
N GLY A 123 -2.45 -9.12 3.80
CA GLY A 123 -2.47 -7.78 4.35
C GLY A 123 -3.36 -7.64 5.56
N VAL A 124 -3.19 -6.54 6.26
CA VAL A 124 -3.98 -6.15 7.41
C VAL A 124 -4.57 -4.76 7.22
N GLU A 125 -5.74 -4.54 7.79
CA GLU A 125 -6.41 -3.25 7.88
C GLU A 125 -6.71 -2.95 9.34
N LEU A 126 -6.11 -1.88 9.88
CA LEU A 126 -6.37 -1.37 11.22
C LEU A 126 -7.20 -0.11 11.10
N VAL A 127 -8.45 -0.14 11.51
CA VAL A 127 -9.41 0.94 11.23
C VAL A 127 -10.05 1.49 12.49
N GLY A 128 -10.07 2.82 12.59
CA GLY A 128 -10.70 3.55 13.69
C GLY A 128 -9.74 3.98 14.79
N SER A 129 -8.44 4.13 14.47
CA SER A 129 -7.44 4.73 15.34
C SER A 129 -6.58 5.71 14.56
N SER A 130 -6.46 6.94 15.08
CA SER A 130 -5.57 7.98 14.55
C SER A 130 -4.22 8.04 15.29
N ARG A 131 -3.99 7.15 16.26
CA ARG A 131 -2.80 7.16 17.11
C ARG A 131 -1.58 6.65 16.36
N VAL A 132 -0.40 7.18 16.70
CA VAL A 132 0.88 6.75 16.12
C VAL A 132 1.21 5.28 16.44
N GLU A 133 0.74 4.78 17.59
CA GLU A 133 0.91 3.36 17.96
C GLU A 133 0.26 2.41 16.94
N SER A 134 -0.76 2.87 16.22
CA SER A 134 -1.37 2.08 15.15
C SER A 134 -0.45 1.96 13.92
N ASP A 135 0.31 3.01 13.60
CA ASP A 135 1.31 2.96 12.55
C ASP A 135 2.45 2.00 12.94
N VAL A 136 2.93 2.13 14.18
CA VAL A 136 3.95 1.24 14.76
C VAL A 136 3.50 -0.22 14.73
N GLU A 137 2.25 -0.50 15.14
CA GLU A 137 1.69 -1.86 15.14
C GLU A 137 1.73 -2.47 13.74
N VAL A 138 1.23 -1.75 12.71
CA VAL A 138 1.13 -2.28 11.36
C VAL A 138 2.52 -2.48 10.73
N ILE A 139 3.45 -1.54 10.94
CA ILE A 139 4.83 -1.66 10.42
C ILE A 139 5.56 -2.82 11.12
N SER A 140 5.49 -2.89 12.45
CA SER A 140 6.13 -3.96 13.23
C SER A 140 5.60 -5.34 12.89
N LEU A 141 4.29 -5.47 12.68
CA LEU A 141 3.66 -6.70 12.22
C LEU A 141 4.21 -7.17 10.87
N GLY A 142 4.39 -6.25 9.91
CA GLY A 142 5.02 -6.57 8.63
C GLY A 142 6.49 -7.00 8.79
N CYS A 143 7.24 -6.33 9.66
CA CYS A 143 8.61 -6.72 10.02
C CYS A 143 8.63 -8.15 10.61
N GLU A 144 7.76 -8.44 11.55
CA GLU A 144 7.70 -9.76 12.21
C GLU A 144 7.34 -10.89 11.24
N VAL A 145 6.45 -10.63 10.26
CA VAL A 145 6.17 -11.57 9.17
C VAL A 145 7.45 -11.91 8.41
N LEU A 146 8.22 -10.91 8.01
CA LEU A 146 9.45 -11.13 7.23
C LEU A 146 10.53 -11.83 8.06
N GLU A 147 10.69 -11.48 9.34
CA GLU A 147 11.60 -12.18 10.25
C GLU A 147 11.22 -13.65 10.45
N THR A 148 9.93 -13.91 10.72
CA THR A 148 9.45 -15.28 10.95
C THR A 148 9.58 -16.15 9.70
N LEU A 149 9.51 -15.55 8.50
CA LEU A 149 9.79 -16.21 7.23
C LEU A 149 11.29 -16.35 6.92
N GLY A 150 12.17 -15.78 7.76
CA GLY A 150 13.62 -15.87 7.63
C GLY A 150 14.22 -14.95 6.56
N PHE A 151 13.53 -13.88 6.16
CA PHE A 151 14.05 -12.92 5.20
C PHE A 151 14.94 -11.89 5.85
N LYS A 152 16.02 -11.50 5.17
CA LYS A 152 16.73 -10.25 5.43
C LYS A 152 16.01 -9.14 4.69
N TYR A 153 15.65 -8.08 5.41
CA TYR A 153 14.82 -7.00 4.87
C TYR A 153 15.22 -5.64 5.43
N TYR A 154 14.72 -4.59 4.79
CA TYR A 154 14.68 -3.24 5.32
C TYR A 154 13.33 -2.59 4.97
N VAL A 155 13.00 -1.53 5.68
CA VAL A 155 11.74 -0.80 5.50
C VAL A 155 12.07 0.62 5.08
N LYS A 156 11.49 1.10 3.98
CA LYS A 156 11.44 2.52 3.68
C LYS A 156 10.22 3.14 4.34
N LEU A 157 10.40 4.28 4.98
CA LEU A 157 9.34 5.03 5.67
C LEU A 157 9.31 6.47 5.17
N GLY A 158 8.16 6.93 4.72
CA GLY A 158 7.89 8.29 4.26
C GLY A 158 6.64 8.88 4.90
N ASP A 159 6.38 10.15 4.64
CA ASP A 159 5.15 10.83 5.05
C ASP A 159 4.65 11.74 3.93
N VAL A 160 3.59 11.32 3.24
CA VAL A 160 3.01 12.11 2.15
C VAL A 160 2.31 13.38 2.65
N SER A 161 1.98 13.46 3.94
CA SER A 161 1.39 14.68 4.50
C SER A 161 2.37 15.85 4.47
N GLU A 162 3.66 15.62 4.64
CA GLU A 162 4.68 16.65 4.56
C GLU A 162 4.82 17.21 3.14
N ILE A 163 4.82 16.32 2.15
CA ILE A 163 4.84 16.73 0.73
C ILE A 163 3.61 17.58 0.41
N ARG A 164 2.41 17.15 0.85
CA ARG A 164 1.16 17.87 0.63
C ARG A 164 1.14 19.22 1.33
N ASN A 165 1.71 19.33 2.54
CA ASN A 165 1.84 20.60 3.26
C ASN A 165 2.70 21.58 2.46
N VAL A 166 3.89 21.17 2.04
CA VAL A 166 4.78 22.01 1.22
C VAL A 166 4.12 22.40 -0.10
N LEU A 167 3.44 21.48 -0.78
CA LEU A 167 2.70 21.77 -2.02
C LEU A 167 1.62 22.83 -1.76
N SER A 168 0.89 22.74 -0.66
CA SER A 168 -0.13 23.72 -0.28
C SER A 168 0.47 25.09 0.03
N GLU A 169 1.61 25.14 0.73
CA GLU A 169 2.34 26.37 1.06
C GLU A 169 2.83 27.12 -0.20
N ILE A 170 3.28 26.40 -1.23
CA ILE A 170 3.67 27.02 -2.51
C ILE A 170 2.48 27.33 -3.42
N GLY A 171 1.24 27.06 -2.99
CA GLY A 171 0.00 27.40 -3.70
C GLY A 171 -0.66 26.28 -4.49
N VAL A 172 -0.12 25.06 -4.47
CA VAL A 172 -0.76 23.87 -5.11
C VAL A 172 -1.81 23.31 -4.15
N THR A 173 -3.05 23.76 -4.25
CA THR A 173 -4.15 23.39 -3.35
C THR A 173 -5.12 22.35 -3.94
N ASP A 174 -5.10 22.14 -5.24
CA ASP A 174 -5.93 21.13 -5.91
C ASP A 174 -5.43 19.73 -5.63
N GLU A 175 -6.30 18.86 -5.09
CA GLU A 175 -5.95 17.50 -4.67
C GLU A 175 -5.50 16.63 -5.86
N LYS A 176 -6.10 16.82 -7.04
CA LYS A 176 -5.72 16.04 -8.23
C LYS A 176 -4.32 16.44 -8.72
N GLU A 177 -4.01 17.73 -8.64
CA GLU A 177 -2.68 18.23 -9.00
C GLU A 177 -1.63 17.77 -8.00
N GLN A 178 -1.93 17.79 -6.69
CA GLN A 178 -1.06 17.19 -5.68
C GLN A 178 -0.82 15.70 -5.93
N ASN A 179 -1.86 14.93 -6.25
CA ASN A 179 -1.72 13.50 -6.57
C ASN A 179 -0.87 13.25 -7.81
N LEU A 180 -1.01 14.09 -8.84
CA LEU A 180 -0.15 14.02 -10.02
C LEU A 180 1.32 14.25 -9.66
N ILE A 181 1.63 15.27 -8.86
CA ILE A 181 2.99 15.59 -8.42
C ILE A 181 3.55 14.45 -7.56
N LEU A 182 2.77 13.92 -6.61
CA LEU A 182 3.16 12.74 -5.81
C LEU A 182 3.50 11.54 -6.71
N SER A 183 2.68 11.26 -7.73
CA SER A 183 2.97 10.21 -8.70
C SER A 183 4.24 10.47 -9.52
N MET A 184 4.54 11.72 -9.84
CA MET A 184 5.80 12.09 -10.52
C MET A 184 7.00 11.85 -9.61
N ILE A 185 6.92 12.24 -8.32
CA ILE A 185 7.97 12.02 -7.32
C ILE A 185 8.25 10.52 -7.16
N ASP A 186 7.20 9.72 -6.98
CA ASP A 186 7.29 8.26 -6.80
C ASP A 186 8.01 7.56 -7.96
N ARG A 187 7.80 8.05 -9.18
CA ARG A 187 8.44 7.52 -10.40
C ARG A 187 9.80 8.14 -10.74
N GLY A 188 10.31 9.03 -9.90
CA GLY A 188 11.54 9.77 -10.19
C GLY A 188 11.42 10.74 -11.38
N GLY A 189 10.20 11.22 -11.66
CA GLY A 189 9.92 12.20 -12.72
C GLY A 189 10.37 13.61 -12.35
N ASP A 190 10.43 14.49 -13.35
CA ASP A 190 10.84 15.89 -13.19
C ASP A 190 9.65 16.76 -12.70
N TYR A 191 9.33 16.64 -11.41
CA TYR A 191 8.31 17.45 -10.76
C TYR A 191 8.69 18.93 -10.67
N SER A 192 10.01 19.26 -10.63
CA SER A 192 10.49 20.65 -10.55
C SER A 192 10.13 21.43 -11.80
N SER A 193 10.50 20.92 -12.99
CA SER A 193 10.10 21.55 -14.25
C SER A 193 8.59 21.62 -14.42
N TYR A 194 7.85 20.63 -13.95
CA TYR A 194 6.39 20.65 -13.95
C TYR A 194 5.85 21.82 -13.10
N LEU A 195 6.29 21.96 -11.85
CA LEU A 195 5.89 23.05 -10.95
C LEU A 195 6.21 24.42 -11.57
N GLU A 196 7.43 24.62 -12.07
CA GLU A 196 7.84 25.87 -12.73
C GLU A 196 6.96 26.20 -13.95
N SER A 197 6.61 25.21 -14.74
CA SER A 197 5.71 25.38 -15.91
C SER A 197 4.31 25.87 -15.53
N LYS A 198 3.91 25.61 -14.26
CA LYS A 198 2.63 26.06 -13.67
C LYS A 198 2.75 27.35 -12.89
N GLY A 199 3.95 27.91 -12.77
CA GLY A 199 4.22 29.15 -12.04
C GLY A 199 4.45 28.97 -10.54
N PHE A 200 4.69 27.73 -10.07
CA PHE A 200 5.01 27.42 -8.69
C PHE A 200 6.51 27.28 -8.48
N ASP A 201 6.98 27.67 -7.30
CA ASP A 201 8.40 27.58 -6.93
C ASP A 201 8.73 26.21 -6.30
N PRO A 202 9.58 25.37 -6.92
CA PRO A 202 9.90 24.03 -6.39
C PRO A 202 10.91 24.02 -5.25
N ARG A 203 11.51 25.18 -4.88
CA ARG A 203 12.64 25.23 -3.90
C ARG A 203 12.29 24.60 -2.56
N ALA A 204 11.13 24.92 -2.00
CA ALA A 204 10.72 24.38 -0.71
C ALA A 204 10.61 22.84 -0.73
N LEU A 205 10.12 22.27 -1.83
CA LEU A 205 10.03 20.81 -2.00
C LEU A 205 11.41 20.18 -2.19
N ASN A 206 12.31 20.85 -2.92
CA ASN A 206 13.70 20.41 -3.08
C ASN A 206 14.48 20.48 -1.75
N GLU A 207 14.23 21.48 -0.90
CA GLU A 207 14.77 21.59 0.44
C GLU A 207 14.28 20.44 1.33
N LEU A 208 12.98 20.12 1.32
CA LEU A 208 12.43 18.97 2.03
C LEU A 208 13.18 17.68 1.69
N PHE A 209 13.42 17.43 0.40
CA PHE A 209 14.10 16.21 -0.05
C PHE A 209 15.62 16.22 0.12
N SER A 210 16.25 17.37 0.29
CA SER A 210 17.70 17.49 0.55
C SER A 210 18.04 17.37 2.03
N THR A 211 17.07 17.51 2.92
CA THR A 211 17.27 17.42 4.36
C THR A 211 17.61 15.99 4.76
N ARG A 212 18.78 15.79 5.37
CA ARG A 212 19.22 14.48 5.91
C ARG A 212 18.65 14.18 7.30
N GLU A 213 18.14 15.19 7.98
CA GLU A 213 17.53 15.04 9.29
C GLU A 213 16.07 14.59 9.14
N VAL A 214 15.69 13.59 9.93
CA VAL A 214 14.29 13.14 10.05
C VAL A 214 13.51 14.24 10.76
N ASN A 215 13.00 15.22 10.01
CA ASN A 215 12.35 16.40 10.57
C ASN A 215 10.84 16.26 10.77
N THR A 216 10.24 15.13 10.34
CA THR A 216 8.82 14.95 10.59
C THR A 216 8.61 14.35 11.98
N GLU A 217 7.83 15.05 12.80
CA GLU A 217 7.52 14.63 14.17
C GLU A 217 6.89 13.23 14.21
N LYS A 218 6.03 12.91 13.25
CA LYS A 218 5.39 11.60 13.16
C LYS A 218 6.39 10.48 12.91
N ILE A 219 7.34 10.64 11.99
CA ILE A 219 8.36 9.62 11.73
C ILE A 219 9.22 9.42 12.98
N ARG A 220 9.62 10.50 13.66
CA ARG A 220 10.38 10.39 14.92
C ARG A 220 9.59 9.64 16.00
N GLN A 221 8.30 9.92 16.16
CA GLN A 221 7.44 9.22 17.10
C GLN A 221 7.33 7.73 16.77
N VAL A 222 7.15 7.37 15.50
CA VAL A 222 7.14 5.95 15.08
C VAL A 222 8.46 5.26 15.41
N LEU A 223 9.60 5.85 15.04
CA LEU A 223 10.91 5.26 15.31
C LEU A 223 11.20 5.09 16.80
N ASN A 224 10.79 6.06 17.62
CA ASN A 224 10.97 6.00 19.08
C ASN A 224 10.07 4.96 19.78
N LEU A 225 8.93 4.61 19.18
CA LEU A 225 8.00 3.62 19.72
C LEU A 225 8.22 2.20 19.19
N MET A 226 8.94 2.09 18.07
CA MET A 226 9.28 0.76 17.55
C MET A 226 10.35 0.08 18.41
N GLU A 227 10.28 -1.26 18.50
CA GLU A 227 11.36 -2.03 19.09
C GLU A 227 12.67 -1.82 18.29
N ASP A 228 13.80 -1.71 19.00
CA ASP A 228 15.11 -1.45 18.39
C ASP A 228 15.44 -2.41 17.24
N LYS A 229 15.10 -3.69 17.39
CA LYS A 229 15.32 -4.70 16.35
C LYS A 229 14.63 -4.39 15.00
N PHE A 230 13.55 -3.59 15.02
CA PHE A 230 12.82 -3.16 13.81
C PHE A 230 13.26 -1.77 13.36
N SER A 231 13.46 -0.83 14.31
CA SER A 231 13.85 0.54 13.98
C SER A 231 15.20 0.62 13.28
N ASP A 232 16.16 -0.24 13.64
CA ASP A 232 17.47 -0.34 12.98
C ASP A 232 17.42 -0.71 11.49
N ARG A 233 16.27 -1.21 11.03
CA ARG A 233 16.05 -1.60 9.63
C ARG A 233 15.24 -0.56 8.84
N VAL A 234 14.88 0.54 9.47
CA VAL A 234 14.09 1.60 8.83
C VAL A 234 15.02 2.61 8.15
N ILE A 235 14.76 2.86 6.88
CA ILE A 235 15.37 3.92 6.09
C ILE A 235 14.31 4.97 5.83
N VAL A 236 14.52 6.20 6.29
CA VAL A 236 13.60 7.30 5.99
C VAL A 236 13.83 7.77 4.55
N ASP A 237 12.76 7.80 3.77
CA ASP A 237 12.75 8.24 2.39
C ASP A 237 11.54 9.18 2.18
N LEU A 238 11.78 10.49 2.28
CA LEU A 238 10.73 11.49 2.15
C LEU A 238 10.14 11.59 0.72
N LYS A 239 10.79 10.97 -0.27
CA LYS A 239 10.26 10.86 -1.63
C LYS A 239 9.30 9.68 -1.80
N LEU A 240 9.23 8.78 -0.81
CA LEU A 240 8.30 7.67 -0.85
C LEU A 240 6.88 8.19 -0.78
N SER A 241 6.12 8.07 -1.85
CA SER A 241 4.75 8.56 -1.92
C SER A 241 3.72 7.50 -2.30
N ARG A 242 4.15 6.40 -2.91
CA ARG A 242 3.32 5.29 -3.40
C ARG A 242 2.17 5.74 -4.33
N GLY A 243 1.96 5.06 -5.44
CA GLY A 243 0.98 5.42 -6.47
C GLY A 243 -0.50 5.23 -6.10
N LEU A 244 -0.86 5.27 -4.82
CA LEU A 244 -2.24 5.15 -4.34
C LEU A 244 -2.72 6.50 -3.79
N ASP A 245 -3.73 7.07 -4.44
CA ASP A 245 -4.21 8.43 -4.17
C ASP A 245 -4.85 8.61 -2.77
N TYR A 246 -5.21 7.51 -2.10
CA TYR A 246 -5.89 7.55 -0.81
C TYR A 246 -4.97 7.72 0.41
N TYR A 247 -3.64 7.63 0.26
CA TYR A 247 -2.75 7.85 1.41
C TYR A 247 -2.72 9.32 1.84
N THR A 248 -2.84 9.53 3.16
CA THR A 248 -2.97 10.86 3.77
C THR A 248 -1.86 11.20 4.75
N GLY A 249 -0.99 10.26 5.07
CA GLY A 249 0.05 10.40 6.10
C GLY A 249 1.24 9.49 5.86
N LEU A 250 1.65 8.77 6.89
CA LEU A 250 2.77 7.84 6.81
C LEU A 250 2.54 6.77 5.74
N VAL A 251 3.61 6.47 5.00
CA VAL A 251 3.68 5.41 4.00
C VAL A 251 4.95 4.60 4.23
N PHE A 252 4.89 3.31 3.93
CA PHE A 252 6.05 2.43 4.09
C PHE A 252 6.09 1.35 3.02
N GLU A 253 7.31 0.85 2.76
CA GLU A 253 7.57 -0.27 1.86
C GLU A 253 8.59 -1.23 2.46
N PHE A 254 8.31 -2.52 2.30
CA PHE A 254 9.22 -3.60 2.69
C PHE A 254 10.03 -4.08 1.49
N TYR A 255 11.33 -4.15 1.65
CA TYR A 255 12.27 -4.66 0.67
C TYR A 255 13.01 -5.88 1.24
N VAL A 256 13.20 -6.89 0.43
CA VAL A 256 13.93 -8.10 0.80
C VAL A 256 15.25 -8.16 0.03
N GLU A 257 16.32 -8.56 0.69
CA GLU A 257 17.65 -8.68 0.08
C GLU A 257 17.61 -9.59 -1.17
N GLY A 258 18.17 -9.10 -2.27
CA GLY A 258 18.18 -9.83 -3.56
C GLY A 258 16.94 -9.62 -4.44
N LEU A 259 16.03 -8.71 -4.05
CA LEU A 259 14.90 -8.25 -4.87
C LEU A 259 14.96 -6.73 -5.03
N ASP A 260 14.84 -6.26 -6.27
CA ASP A 260 14.89 -4.83 -6.62
C ASP A 260 13.51 -4.15 -6.54
N VAL A 261 12.50 -4.87 -6.05
CA VAL A 261 11.12 -4.40 -5.92
C VAL A 261 10.61 -4.61 -4.51
N ALA A 262 9.74 -3.72 -4.04
CA ALA A 262 9.08 -3.87 -2.76
C ALA A 262 8.20 -5.14 -2.77
N VAL A 263 8.31 -5.94 -1.70
CA VAL A 263 7.50 -7.16 -1.51
C VAL A 263 6.20 -6.88 -0.78
N GLY A 264 6.07 -5.73 -0.18
CA GLY A 264 4.89 -5.28 0.54
C GLY A 264 4.96 -3.78 0.84
N GLY A 265 3.90 -3.26 1.40
CA GLY A 265 3.86 -1.88 1.85
C GLY A 265 2.45 -1.44 2.19
N GLY A 266 2.35 -0.27 2.77
CA GLY A 266 1.09 0.29 3.24
C GLY A 266 1.23 1.77 3.55
N GLY A 267 0.21 2.28 4.22
CA GLY A 267 0.21 3.66 4.67
C GLY A 267 -1.09 4.03 5.34
N ARG A 268 -1.12 5.22 5.90
CA ARG A 268 -2.27 5.79 6.58
C ARG A 268 -3.25 6.41 5.57
N TYR A 269 -4.54 6.13 5.77
CA TYR A 269 -5.64 6.65 4.95
C TYR A 269 -6.83 7.04 5.86
N ASP A 270 -6.87 8.29 6.31
CA ASP A 270 -7.83 8.78 7.30
C ASP A 270 -9.06 9.48 6.70
N LYS A 271 -9.19 9.57 5.35
CA LYS A 271 -10.28 10.28 4.66
C LYS A 271 -11.09 9.38 3.73
#